data_e8eb97810cb544ffc9275fbafe50a426
#
_entry.id   e8eb97810cb544ffc9275fbafe50a426
#
_cell.length_a   1.000
_cell.length_b   1.000
_cell.length_c   1.000
_cell.angle_alpha   90.00
_cell.angle_beta   90.00
_cell.angle_gamma   90.00
#
_symmetry.space_group_name_H-M   'P 1'
#
loop_
_entity.id
_entity.type
_entity.pdbx_description
1 polymer ?
#
loop_
_entity_poly.entity_id
_entity_poly.type
_entity_poly.pdbx_seq_one_letter_code
_entity_poly.pdbx_strand_id
1 'polypeptide(L)'
;MWRDKFEDIIKKIKYDDYVFIDLFGGSGLLSNWIHYYKPKSKVIYNDYDNFKARIDKIPQTNEIFKYVRDILKEYPYGSKIKDEDSKKVIEYITQYKDYDEITINSALTYNGRATLEHGLLWNKIPKKVYKNEGYLDGIDIVRMDWKELYNDVINKYDNNKLIFILDPPYLYADKTNYHMYHFKLHHTLELIDIMRKHKYMLFNGKDSEFNKIVDILNTLYSDYKPIEYEIVYNKMLDFTHSGKEKYDFMLYKL
;
A
#
# COMPACT_ATOMS: atom_id res chain seq x y z
N MET A 1 -8.55 13.82 3.78
CA MET A 1 -7.51 12.77 3.56
C MET A 1 -8.00 11.46 4.15
N TRP A 2 -7.58 10.29 3.67
CA TRP A 2 -8.03 8.99 4.22
C TRP A 2 -7.74 8.83 5.70
N ARG A 3 -6.60 9.35 6.16
CA ARG A 3 -6.17 9.24 7.56
C ARG A 3 -7.24 9.65 8.54
N ASP A 4 -7.81 10.83 8.38
CA ASP A 4 -8.77 11.38 9.36
C ASP A 4 -10.04 10.52 9.43
N LYS A 5 -10.54 10.08 8.28
CA LYS A 5 -11.73 9.22 8.19
C LYS A 5 -11.48 7.82 8.74
N PHE A 6 -10.30 7.27 8.46
CA PHE A 6 -9.88 5.98 9.00
C PHE A 6 -9.70 6.04 10.51
N GLU A 7 -9.08 7.12 11.02
CA GLU A 7 -8.93 7.38 12.45
C GLU A 7 -10.27 7.41 13.16
N ASP A 8 -11.25 8.15 12.61
CA ASP A 8 -12.59 8.26 13.19
C ASP A 8 -13.26 6.88 13.31
N ILE A 9 -13.04 5.99 12.35
CA ILE A 9 -13.61 4.63 12.38
C ILE A 9 -12.86 3.76 13.38
N ILE A 10 -11.52 3.78 13.40
CA ILE A 10 -10.72 3.01 14.35
C ILE A 10 -11.05 3.42 15.79
N LYS A 11 -11.29 4.70 16.06
CA LYS A 11 -11.68 5.21 17.38
C LYS A 11 -13.07 4.74 17.83
N LYS A 12 -13.97 4.43 16.90
CA LYS A 12 -15.29 3.86 17.24
C LYS A 12 -15.20 2.42 17.77
N ILE A 13 -14.13 1.70 17.49
CA ILE A 13 -13.89 0.35 18.01
C ILE A 13 -13.58 0.46 19.49
N LYS A 14 -14.53 0.03 20.35
CA LYS A 14 -14.46 0.25 21.81
C LYS A 14 -13.43 -0.61 22.52
N TYR A 15 -13.18 -1.83 22.00
CA TYR A 15 -12.35 -2.83 22.66
C TYR A 15 -10.95 -2.90 22.03
N ASP A 16 -9.96 -3.20 22.85
CA ASP A 16 -8.55 -3.35 22.41
C ASP A 16 -8.14 -4.82 22.23
N ASP A 17 -9.08 -5.76 22.37
CA ASP A 17 -8.83 -7.20 22.26
C ASP A 17 -9.10 -7.77 20.85
N TYR A 18 -9.33 -6.90 19.87
CA TYR A 18 -9.40 -7.28 18.46
C TYR A 18 -8.01 -7.57 17.89
N VAL A 19 -7.98 -8.51 16.94
CA VAL A 19 -6.83 -8.79 16.08
C VAL A 19 -7.11 -8.23 14.70
N PHE A 20 -6.31 -7.28 14.28
CA PHE A 20 -6.39 -6.70 12.95
C PHE A 20 -5.47 -7.45 12.00
N ILE A 21 -5.98 -7.86 10.86
CA ILE A 21 -5.26 -8.64 9.85
C ILE A 21 -5.26 -7.87 8.53
N ASP A 22 -4.11 -7.36 8.15
CA ASP A 22 -3.90 -6.66 6.88
C ASP A 22 -3.45 -7.68 5.83
N LEU A 23 -4.40 -8.19 5.04
CA LEU A 23 -4.14 -9.25 4.06
C LEU A 23 -3.32 -8.76 2.87
N PHE A 24 -3.39 -7.46 2.55
CA PHE A 24 -2.76 -6.83 1.39
C PHE A 24 -1.96 -5.59 1.81
N GLY A 25 -1.07 -5.76 2.76
CA GLY A 25 -0.48 -4.67 3.53
C GLY A 25 0.30 -3.61 2.74
N GLY A 26 0.77 -3.92 1.51
CA GLY A 26 1.48 -2.96 0.66
C GLY A 26 2.61 -2.26 1.42
N SER A 27 2.50 -0.94 1.59
CA SER A 27 3.49 -0.17 2.35
C SER A 27 3.38 -0.30 3.88
N GLY A 28 2.39 -1.01 4.40
CA GLY A 28 2.11 -1.13 5.83
C GLY A 28 1.47 0.11 6.47
N LEU A 29 1.00 1.06 5.67
CA LEU A 29 0.48 2.34 6.18
C LEU A 29 -0.76 2.15 7.06
N LEU A 30 -1.71 1.32 6.62
CA LEU A 30 -2.94 1.05 7.36
C LEU A 30 -2.63 0.31 8.66
N SER A 31 -1.79 -0.72 8.60
CA SER A 31 -1.30 -1.45 9.78
C SER A 31 -0.61 -0.53 10.80
N ASN A 32 0.25 0.38 10.32
CA ASN A 32 0.93 1.34 11.17
C ASN A 32 -0.04 2.33 11.83
N TRP A 33 -1.07 2.81 11.13
CA TRP A 33 -2.11 3.66 11.72
C TRP A 33 -2.95 2.91 12.75
N ILE A 34 -3.33 1.65 12.46
CA ILE A 34 -4.07 0.83 13.44
C ILE A 34 -3.26 0.70 14.72
N HIS A 35 -1.99 0.31 14.62
CA HIS A 35 -1.12 0.17 15.78
C HIS A 35 -0.97 1.50 16.56
N TYR A 36 -0.85 2.62 15.87
CA TYR A 36 -0.78 3.95 16.49
C TYR A 36 -2.04 4.29 17.29
N TYR A 37 -3.24 4.04 16.75
CA TYR A 37 -4.51 4.36 17.42
C TYR A 37 -4.97 3.28 18.39
N LYS A 38 -4.53 2.04 18.22
CA LYS A 38 -4.87 0.85 19.01
C LYS A 38 -3.60 0.10 19.47
N PRO A 39 -2.73 0.72 20.26
CA PRO A 39 -1.41 0.16 20.60
C PRO A 39 -1.47 -1.13 21.42
N LYS A 40 -2.62 -1.45 22.02
CA LYS A 40 -2.85 -2.69 22.77
C LYS A 40 -3.42 -3.82 21.91
N SER A 41 -3.96 -3.48 20.75
CA SER A 41 -4.49 -4.48 19.82
C SER A 41 -3.37 -5.16 19.06
N LYS A 42 -3.57 -6.43 18.76
CA LYS A 42 -2.64 -7.16 17.90
C LYS A 42 -2.88 -6.76 16.44
N VAL A 43 -1.81 -6.47 15.72
CA VAL A 43 -1.84 -6.18 14.28
C VAL A 43 -0.94 -7.17 13.57
N ILE A 44 -1.47 -7.86 12.57
CA ILE A 44 -0.74 -8.78 11.68
C ILE A 44 -0.73 -8.14 10.29
N TYR A 45 0.46 -7.81 9.82
CA TYR A 45 0.70 -7.17 8.53
C TYR A 45 1.34 -8.15 7.55
N ASN A 46 0.67 -8.39 6.43
CA ASN A 46 1.22 -9.23 5.36
C ASN A 46 2.09 -8.41 4.40
N ASP A 47 3.37 -8.48 4.59
CA ASP A 47 4.39 -7.82 3.77
C ASP A 47 4.74 -8.66 2.51
N TYR A 48 3.72 -9.00 1.71
CA TYR A 48 3.88 -9.86 0.54
C TYR A 48 4.95 -9.33 -0.43
N ASP A 49 4.97 -8.02 -0.67
CA ASP A 49 5.89 -7.35 -1.58
C ASP A 49 7.27 -7.03 -0.96
N ASN A 50 7.51 -7.48 0.28
CA ASN A 50 8.76 -7.23 1.00
C ASN A 50 9.09 -5.73 1.18
N PHE A 51 8.08 -4.95 1.52
CA PHE A 51 8.25 -3.50 1.71
C PHE A 51 9.12 -3.17 2.92
N LYS A 52 9.08 -4.02 3.97
CA LYS A 52 9.93 -3.87 5.15
C LYS A 52 11.42 -3.81 4.80
N ALA A 53 11.87 -4.63 3.85
CA ALA A 53 13.25 -4.59 3.39
C ALA A 53 13.63 -3.23 2.77
N ARG A 54 12.68 -2.54 2.13
CA ARG A 54 12.89 -1.18 1.61
C ARG A 54 12.96 -0.15 2.73
N ILE A 55 12.12 -0.29 3.76
CA ILE A 55 12.17 0.55 4.97
C ILE A 55 13.53 0.42 5.66
N ASP A 56 14.05 -0.79 5.77
CA ASP A 56 15.35 -1.06 6.41
C ASP A 56 16.51 -0.43 5.62
N LYS A 57 16.36 -0.21 4.32
CA LYS A 57 17.33 0.47 3.46
C LYS A 57 17.23 2.00 3.47
N ILE A 58 16.30 2.60 4.21
CA ILE A 58 16.16 4.06 4.28
C ILE A 58 17.46 4.78 4.68
N PRO A 59 18.22 4.34 5.68
CA PRO A 59 19.51 4.99 6.01
C PRO A 59 20.47 5.01 4.81
N GLN A 60 20.64 3.87 4.13
CA GLN A 60 21.48 3.75 2.93
C GLN A 60 20.96 4.62 1.78
N THR A 61 19.63 4.61 1.54
CA THR A 61 19.01 5.46 0.51
C THR A 61 19.25 6.94 0.77
N ASN A 62 19.20 7.37 2.03
CA ASN A 62 19.51 8.74 2.43
C ASN A 62 20.98 9.11 2.18
N GLU A 63 21.89 8.18 2.45
CA GLU A 63 23.33 8.35 2.16
C GLU A 63 23.57 8.51 0.66
N ILE A 64 23.00 7.63 -0.16
CA ILE A 64 23.05 7.72 -1.61
C ILE A 64 22.52 9.09 -2.09
N PHE A 65 21.34 9.49 -1.62
CA PHE A 65 20.75 10.77 -2.02
C PHE A 65 21.54 11.98 -1.53
N LYS A 66 22.23 11.90 -0.40
CA LYS A 66 23.12 12.96 0.06
C LYS A 66 24.25 13.19 -0.94
N TYR A 67 24.95 12.12 -1.31
CA TYR A 67 26.04 12.20 -2.30
C TYR A 67 25.55 12.68 -3.67
N VAL A 68 24.44 12.13 -4.16
CA VAL A 68 23.89 12.50 -5.47
C VAL A 68 23.42 13.96 -5.51
N ARG A 69 22.85 14.49 -4.41
CA ARG A 69 22.50 15.93 -4.32
C ARG A 69 23.72 16.83 -4.47
N ASP A 70 24.87 16.44 -3.94
CA ASP A 70 26.10 17.23 -4.05
C ASP A 70 26.57 17.30 -5.51
N ILE A 71 26.44 16.23 -6.28
CA ILE A 71 26.69 16.23 -7.74
C ILE A 71 25.65 17.08 -8.46
N LEU A 72 24.38 16.96 -8.08
CA LEU A 72 23.25 17.57 -8.80
C LEU A 72 22.85 18.96 -8.29
N LYS A 73 23.66 19.61 -7.46
CA LYS A 73 23.31 20.89 -6.82
C LYS A 73 22.94 22.01 -7.80
N GLU A 74 23.52 22.00 -8.99
CA GLU A 74 23.27 23.00 -10.05
C GLU A 74 22.11 22.59 -11.00
N TYR A 75 21.52 21.41 -10.80
CA TYR A 75 20.42 20.90 -11.62
C TYR A 75 19.07 21.22 -10.98
N PRO A 76 18.18 21.96 -11.66
CA PRO A 76 16.81 22.17 -11.18
C PRO A 76 16.08 20.85 -10.96
N TYR A 77 15.17 20.82 -9.98
CA TYR A 77 14.29 19.68 -9.80
C TYR A 77 13.46 19.42 -11.07
N GLY A 78 13.41 18.18 -11.51
CA GLY A 78 12.72 17.76 -12.73
C GLY A 78 13.51 17.99 -14.02
N SER A 79 14.77 18.44 -13.95
CA SER A 79 15.61 18.59 -15.13
C SER A 79 16.37 17.31 -15.50
N LYS A 80 16.72 17.19 -16.77
CA LYS A 80 17.59 16.11 -17.28
C LYS A 80 19.03 16.35 -16.81
N ILE A 81 19.71 15.28 -16.42
CA ILE A 81 21.12 15.29 -16.00
C ILE A 81 22.01 15.06 -17.22
N LYS A 82 23.16 15.76 -17.30
CA LYS A 82 24.15 15.56 -18.35
C LYS A 82 24.78 14.17 -18.23
N ASP A 83 25.20 13.61 -19.36
CA ASP A 83 25.73 12.25 -19.44
C ASP A 83 26.96 12.02 -18.55
N GLU A 84 27.85 13.03 -18.42
CA GLU A 84 29.04 12.93 -17.56
C GLU A 84 28.66 12.76 -16.07
N ASP A 85 27.73 13.59 -15.57
CA ASP A 85 27.29 13.52 -14.19
C ASP A 85 26.37 12.31 -13.94
N SER A 86 25.60 11.89 -14.95
CA SER A 86 24.85 10.63 -14.91
C SER A 86 25.77 9.43 -14.69
N LYS A 87 26.91 9.38 -15.38
CA LYS A 87 27.90 8.30 -15.19
C LYS A 87 28.44 8.29 -13.76
N LYS A 88 28.82 9.44 -13.20
CA LYS A 88 29.31 9.54 -11.81
C LYS A 88 28.25 9.06 -10.81
N VAL A 89 26.98 9.42 -11.02
CA VAL A 89 25.87 8.99 -10.18
C VAL A 89 25.68 7.48 -10.25
N ILE A 90 25.67 6.90 -11.45
CA ILE A 90 25.53 5.46 -11.66
C ILE A 90 26.69 4.71 -11.02
N GLU A 91 27.93 5.11 -11.29
CA GLU A 91 29.14 4.51 -10.71
C GLU A 91 29.12 4.50 -9.18
N TYR A 92 28.63 5.58 -8.56
CA TYR A 92 28.48 5.61 -7.10
C TYR A 92 27.42 4.66 -6.60
N ILE A 93 26.24 4.63 -7.23
CA ILE A 93 25.13 3.76 -6.78
C ILE A 93 25.48 2.28 -6.96
N THR A 94 26.15 1.91 -8.04
CA THR A 94 26.54 0.52 -8.33
C THR A 94 27.59 -0.05 -7.38
N GLN A 95 28.22 0.77 -6.53
CA GLN A 95 29.08 0.28 -5.45
C GLN A 95 28.29 -0.45 -4.36
N TYR A 96 26.99 -0.14 -4.24
CA TYR A 96 26.09 -0.82 -3.32
C TYR A 96 25.53 -2.09 -3.99
N LYS A 97 25.85 -3.26 -3.41
CA LYS A 97 25.39 -4.55 -3.94
C LYS A 97 23.88 -4.77 -3.80
N ASP A 98 23.29 -4.11 -2.81
CA ASP A 98 21.88 -4.25 -2.45
C ASP A 98 21.36 -2.89 -1.96
N TYR A 99 20.52 -2.23 -2.76
CA TYR A 99 19.90 -0.95 -2.44
C TYR A 99 18.40 -0.95 -2.82
N ASP A 100 17.64 0.05 -2.37
CA ASP A 100 16.23 0.21 -2.76
C ASP A 100 16.14 0.77 -4.19
N GLU A 101 16.19 -0.14 -5.18
CA GLU A 101 16.11 0.21 -6.60
C GLU A 101 14.85 1.00 -6.94
N ILE A 102 13.70 0.65 -6.33
CA ILE A 102 12.42 1.30 -6.63
C ILE A 102 12.48 2.78 -6.25
N THR A 103 12.96 3.08 -5.05
CA THR A 103 13.08 4.47 -4.58
C THR A 103 14.14 5.23 -5.36
N ILE A 104 15.30 4.63 -5.61
CA ILE A 104 16.40 5.27 -6.36
C ILE A 104 15.97 5.52 -7.82
N ASN A 105 15.39 4.53 -8.50
CA ASN A 105 14.93 4.69 -9.88
C ASN A 105 13.81 5.74 -9.97
N SER A 106 12.87 5.77 -9.01
CA SER A 106 11.82 6.78 -8.96
C SER A 106 12.37 8.21 -8.86
N ALA A 107 13.48 8.38 -8.16
CA ALA A 107 14.13 9.69 -7.98
C ALA A 107 15.06 10.09 -9.12
N LEU A 108 15.53 9.17 -9.95
CA LEU A 108 16.54 9.41 -10.97
C LEU A 108 16.11 9.11 -12.40
N THR A 109 14.95 8.48 -12.62
CA THR A 109 14.46 8.19 -13.98
C THR A 109 13.20 8.99 -14.29
N TYR A 110 12.92 9.22 -15.58
CA TYR A 110 11.78 10.05 -15.99
C TYR A 110 10.43 9.53 -15.46
N ASN A 111 10.18 8.24 -15.60
CA ASN A 111 8.91 7.62 -15.23
C ASN A 111 8.99 6.66 -14.01
N GLY A 112 10.15 6.57 -13.35
CA GLY A 112 10.37 5.68 -12.21
C GLY A 112 10.45 4.18 -12.55
N ARG A 113 10.28 3.82 -13.82
CA ARG A 113 10.22 2.43 -14.29
C ARG A 113 11.47 1.98 -15.03
N ALA A 114 12.27 2.92 -15.52
CA ALA A 114 13.52 2.63 -16.21
C ALA A 114 14.59 2.24 -15.19
N THR A 115 15.49 1.32 -15.57
CA THR A 115 16.68 1.04 -14.79
C THR A 115 17.71 2.16 -14.96
N LEU A 116 18.63 2.33 -14.03
CA LEU A 116 19.70 3.34 -14.11
C LEU A 116 20.61 3.11 -15.33
N GLU A 117 20.71 1.86 -15.80
CA GLU A 117 21.56 1.47 -16.94
C GLU A 117 21.16 2.12 -18.28
N HIS A 118 19.93 2.61 -18.41
CA HIS A 118 19.45 3.25 -19.64
C HIS A 118 19.90 4.71 -19.80
N GLY A 119 20.77 5.22 -18.94
CA GLY A 119 21.63 6.39 -19.18
C GLY A 119 20.97 7.78 -19.20
N LEU A 120 19.65 7.88 -19.13
CA LEU A 120 18.97 9.17 -19.13
C LEU A 120 18.42 9.49 -17.74
N LEU A 121 19.27 10.08 -16.89
CA LEU A 121 18.88 10.43 -15.54
C LEU A 121 18.22 11.81 -15.46
N TRP A 122 17.33 11.94 -14.46
CA TRP A 122 16.57 13.15 -14.13
C TRP A 122 16.70 13.46 -12.65
N ASN A 123 16.87 14.73 -12.29
CA ASN A 123 16.93 15.15 -10.90
C ASN A 123 15.51 15.26 -10.30
N LYS A 124 15.01 14.18 -9.70
CA LYS A 124 13.76 14.16 -8.91
C LYS A 124 13.99 13.75 -7.46
N ILE A 125 15.22 13.92 -6.98
CA ILE A 125 15.58 13.57 -5.60
C ILE A 125 14.78 14.44 -4.62
N PRO A 126 14.08 13.85 -3.64
CA PRO A 126 13.36 14.59 -2.63
C PRO A 126 14.28 15.50 -1.80
N LYS A 127 13.83 16.71 -1.49
CA LYS A 127 14.57 17.63 -0.60
C LYS A 127 14.62 17.12 0.85
N LYS A 128 13.60 16.38 1.27
CA LYS A 128 13.49 15.83 2.63
C LYS A 128 14.19 14.48 2.73
N VAL A 129 14.79 14.23 3.89
CA VAL A 129 15.34 12.93 4.27
C VAL A 129 14.19 12.00 4.61
N TYR A 130 14.25 10.75 4.17
CA TYR A 130 13.30 9.72 4.60
C TYR A 130 13.54 9.36 6.06
N LYS A 131 12.45 9.06 6.78
CA LYS A 131 12.48 8.63 8.18
C LYS A 131 11.77 7.29 8.31
N ASN A 132 12.30 6.43 9.15
CA ASN A 132 11.73 5.11 9.44
C ASN A 132 11.58 4.84 10.95
N GLU A 133 11.87 5.82 11.80
CA GLU A 133 11.81 5.67 13.24
C GLU A 133 10.40 5.28 13.71
N GLY A 134 10.28 4.13 14.35
CA GLY A 134 9.01 3.61 14.87
C GLY A 134 8.01 3.11 13.81
N TYR A 135 8.37 3.11 12.52
CA TYR A 135 7.48 2.62 11.47
C TYR A 135 7.41 1.09 11.48
N LEU A 136 6.22 0.54 11.64
CA LEU A 136 5.92 -0.89 11.80
C LEU A 136 6.46 -1.53 13.09
N ASP A 137 6.99 -0.75 14.04
CA ASP A 137 7.40 -1.30 15.34
C ASP A 137 6.18 -1.82 16.11
N GLY A 138 6.33 -2.97 16.75
CA GLY A 138 5.25 -3.60 17.52
C GLY A 138 4.17 -4.30 16.68
N ILE A 139 4.34 -4.41 15.37
CA ILE A 139 3.44 -5.09 14.44
C ILE A 139 4.01 -6.47 14.09
N ASP A 140 3.18 -7.51 14.09
CA ASP A 140 3.55 -8.84 13.64
C ASP A 140 3.64 -8.85 12.11
N ILE A 141 4.84 -8.91 11.57
CA ILE A 141 5.09 -8.93 10.13
C ILE A 141 5.17 -10.37 9.65
N VAL A 142 4.32 -10.73 8.68
CA VAL A 142 4.36 -12.02 8.01
C VAL A 142 4.53 -11.82 6.50
N ARG A 143 4.96 -12.86 5.78
CA ARG A 143 5.10 -12.81 4.33
C ARG A 143 4.64 -14.11 3.72
N MET A 144 3.37 -14.15 3.28
CA MET A 144 2.76 -15.34 2.72
C MET A 144 1.61 -14.99 1.77
N ASP A 145 1.08 -15.96 1.06
CA ASP A 145 -0.16 -15.77 0.29
C ASP A 145 -1.30 -15.36 1.23
N TRP A 146 -2.15 -14.44 0.78
CA TRP A 146 -3.24 -13.90 1.61
C TRP A 146 -4.26 -14.97 2.03
N LYS A 147 -4.46 -16.03 1.22
CA LYS A 147 -5.35 -17.16 1.57
C LYS A 147 -4.74 -18.04 2.65
N GLU A 148 -3.42 -18.25 2.58
CA GLU A 148 -2.70 -18.98 3.63
C GLU A 148 -2.80 -18.21 4.94
N LEU A 149 -2.56 -16.89 4.92
CA LEU A 149 -2.71 -16.04 6.10
C LEU A 149 -4.15 -16.07 6.64
N TYR A 150 -5.16 -15.94 5.76
CA TYR A 150 -6.56 -16.02 6.17
C TYR A 150 -6.86 -17.34 6.90
N ASN A 151 -6.45 -18.47 6.31
CA ASN A 151 -6.67 -19.79 6.91
C ASN A 151 -5.92 -19.96 8.26
N ASP A 152 -4.69 -19.45 8.36
CA ASP A 152 -3.93 -19.50 9.61
C ASP A 152 -4.63 -18.72 10.73
N VAL A 153 -5.06 -17.49 10.46
CA VAL A 153 -5.65 -16.65 11.51
C VAL A 153 -7.03 -17.11 11.97
N ILE A 154 -7.88 -17.62 11.07
CA ILE A 154 -9.22 -18.12 11.47
C ILE A 154 -9.15 -19.40 12.30
N ASN A 155 -8.06 -20.18 12.18
CA ASN A 155 -7.82 -21.36 12.99
C ASN A 155 -7.14 -21.03 14.33
N LYS A 156 -6.46 -19.90 14.43
CA LYS A 156 -5.63 -19.51 15.58
C LYS A 156 -6.35 -18.58 16.56
N TYR A 157 -7.26 -17.74 16.07
CA TYR A 157 -7.91 -16.70 16.85
C TYR A 157 -9.43 -16.87 16.89
N ASP A 158 -10.08 -16.28 17.90
CA ASP A 158 -11.54 -16.18 17.94
C ASP A 158 -12.04 -15.33 16.76
N ASN A 159 -12.83 -15.94 15.89
CA ASN A 159 -13.36 -15.31 14.69
C ASN A 159 -14.19 -14.04 14.97
N ASN A 160 -14.82 -13.93 16.14
CA ASN A 160 -15.59 -12.75 16.54
C ASN A 160 -14.69 -11.55 16.86
N LYS A 161 -13.39 -11.78 17.06
CA LYS A 161 -12.38 -10.75 17.37
C LYS A 161 -11.49 -10.41 16.19
N LEU A 162 -11.70 -11.00 15.02
CA LEU A 162 -10.94 -10.69 13.81
C LEU A 162 -11.56 -9.49 13.08
N ILE A 163 -10.69 -8.57 12.65
CA ILE A 163 -11.03 -7.47 11.74
C ILE A 163 -10.05 -7.52 10.56
N PHE A 164 -10.57 -7.77 9.37
CA PHE A 164 -9.76 -7.85 8.17
C PHE A 164 -9.62 -6.49 7.49
N ILE A 165 -8.40 -6.10 7.17
CA ILE A 165 -8.08 -4.93 6.34
C ILE A 165 -7.82 -5.45 4.92
N LEU A 166 -8.60 -4.94 3.98
CA LEU A 166 -8.66 -5.41 2.61
C LEU A 166 -8.36 -4.24 1.67
N ASP A 167 -7.17 -4.19 1.11
CA ASP A 167 -6.76 -3.24 0.05
C ASP A 167 -6.19 -4.02 -1.14
N PRO A 168 -7.02 -4.88 -1.77
CA PRO A 168 -6.57 -5.79 -2.81
C PRO A 168 -6.18 -5.04 -4.09
N PRO A 169 -5.26 -5.59 -4.90
CA PRO A 169 -5.00 -5.10 -6.24
C PRO A 169 -6.28 -5.07 -7.07
N TYR A 170 -6.54 -3.97 -7.78
CA TYR A 170 -7.71 -3.86 -8.65
C TYR A 170 -7.60 -4.78 -9.86
N LEU A 171 -8.73 -5.39 -10.28
CA LEU A 171 -8.77 -6.34 -11.41
C LEU A 171 -8.23 -5.73 -12.72
N TYR A 172 -8.42 -4.43 -12.92
CA TYR A 172 -8.01 -3.68 -14.13
C TYR A 172 -6.92 -2.64 -13.84
N ALA A 173 -6.27 -2.69 -12.67
CA ALA A 173 -5.11 -1.85 -12.44
C ALA A 173 -4.00 -2.21 -13.44
N ASP A 174 -3.24 -1.19 -13.84
CA ASP A 174 -2.05 -1.38 -14.68
C ASP A 174 -1.10 -2.39 -14.00
N LYS A 175 -1.00 -3.57 -14.61
CA LYS A 175 -0.28 -4.75 -14.07
C LYS A 175 1.22 -4.50 -13.86
N THR A 176 1.75 -3.40 -14.36
CA THR A 176 3.16 -3.06 -14.26
C THR A 176 3.63 -2.71 -12.84
N ASN A 177 2.73 -2.38 -11.93
CA ASN A 177 3.06 -2.01 -10.55
C ASN A 177 2.94 -3.17 -9.55
N TYR A 178 2.30 -4.29 -9.93
CA TYR A 178 2.08 -5.47 -9.09
C TYR A 178 2.80 -6.68 -9.69
N HIS A 179 4.11 -6.75 -9.49
CA HIS A 179 4.97 -7.73 -10.16
C HIS A 179 4.72 -9.18 -9.75
N MET A 180 4.10 -9.45 -8.60
CA MET A 180 4.08 -10.77 -8.01
C MET A 180 2.70 -11.44 -7.95
N TYR A 181 1.57 -10.72 -8.11
CA TYR A 181 0.26 -11.30 -7.92
C TYR A 181 -0.74 -10.95 -9.03
N HIS A 182 -1.24 -11.97 -9.73
CA HIS A 182 -2.34 -11.80 -10.68
C HIS A 182 -3.68 -11.93 -9.96
N PHE A 183 -4.22 -10.83 -9.45
CA PHE A 183 -5.55 -10.82 -8.87
C PHE A 183 -6.60 -11.07 -9.96
N LYS A 184 -7.52 -12.02 -9.71
CA LYS A 184 -8.53 -12.49 -10.68
C LYS A 184 -9.91 -12.39 -10.06
N LEU A 185 -10.97 -12.45 -10.89
CA LEU A 185 -12.36 -12.37 -10.45
C LEU A 185 -12.71 -13.36 -9.32
N HIS A 186 -12.21 -14.59 -9.37
CA HIS A 186 -12.49 -15.57 -8.31
C HIS A 186 -11.90 -15.13 -6.95
N HIS A 187 -10.76 -14.42 -6.94
CA HIS A 187 -10.20 -13.86 -5.70
C HIS A 187 -11.11 -12.77 -5.13
N THR A 188 -11.77 -11.98 -6.00
CA THR A 188 -12.78 -11.01 -5.55
C THR A 188 -13.95 -11.71 -4.86
N LEU A 189 -14.43 -12.82 -5.41
CA LEU A 189 -15.52 -13.59 -4.81
C LEU A 189 -15.12 -14.22 -3.47
N GLU A 190 -13.89 -14.69 -3.35
CA GLU A 190 -13.32 -15.19 -2.09
C GLU A 190 -13.23 -14.10 -1.02
N LEU A 191 -12.84 -12.87 -1.40
CA LEU A 191 -12.85 -11.73 -0.46
C LEU A 191 -14.25 -11.35 -0.03
N ILE A 192 -15.22 -11.41 -0.93
CA ILE A 192 -16.64 -11.20 -0.60
C ILE A 192 -17.12 -12.22 0.43
N ASP A 193 -16.67 -13.47 0.33
CA ASP A 193 -17.00 -14.49 1.32
C ASP A 193 -16.39 -14.16 2.71
N ILE A 194 -15.17 -13.62 2.76
CA ILE A 194 -14.58 -13.11 4.00
C ILE A 194 -15.41 -11.96 4.58
N MET A 195 -15.82 -11.00 3.75
CA MET A 195 -16.64 -9.85 4.18
C MET A 195 -17.99 -10.27 4.76
N ARG A 196 -18.58 -11.33 4.25
CA ARG A 196 -19.84 -11.90 4.79
C ARG A 196 -19.66 -12.49 6.18
N LYS A 197 -18.54 -13.15 6.40
CA LYS A 197 -18.28 -13.94 7.62
C LYS A 197 -17.71 -13.11 8.77
N HIS A 198 -16.94 -12.06 8.45
CA HIS A 198 -16.13 -11.34 9.43
C HIS A 198 -16.40 -9.83 9.44
N LYS A 199 -15.83 -9.16 10.43
CA LYS A 199 -15.66 -7.71 10.46
C LYS A 199 -14.54 -7.35 9.49
N TYR A 200 -14.69 -6.21 8.79
CA TYR A 200 -13.73 -5.82 7.78
C TYR A 200 -13.71 -4.32 7.51
N MET A 201 -12.64 -3.85 6.89
CA MET A 201 -12.49 -2.55 6.24
C MET A 201 -11.91 -2.80 4.85
N LEU A 202 -12.68 -2.50 3.80
CA LEU A 202 -12.27 -2.65 2.41
C LEU A 202 -12.02 -1.28 1.80
N PHE A 203 -10.84 -1.08 1.21
CA PHE A 203 -10.47 0.10 0.45
C PHE A 203 -10.63 -0.18 -1.04
N ASN A 204 -11.24 0.77 -1.77
CA ASN A 204 -11.50 0.56 -3.18
C ASN A 204 -11.74 1.88 -3.94
N GLY A 205 -11.62 1.86 -5.27
CA GLY A 205 -11.99 2.97 -6.14
C GLY A 205 -13.47 2.94 -6.51
N LYS A 206 -14.09 4.10 -6.73
CA LYS A 206 -15.52 4.23 -7.05
C LYS A 206 -15.95 3.38 -8.26
N ASP A 207 -15.10 3.31 -9.28
CA ASP A 207 -15.40 2.63 -10.53
C ASP A 207 -14.92 1.17 -10.57
N SER A 208 -14.58 0.60 -9.40
CA SER A 208 -14.09 -0.77 -9.35
C SER A 208 -15.21 -1.77 -9.63
N GLU A 209 -14.84 -2.88 -10.24
CA GLU A 209 -15.74 -4.01 -10.48
C GLU A 209 -16.24 -4.62 -9.18
N PHE A 210 -15.48 -4.47 -8.11
CA PHE A 210 -15.83 -5.00 -6.80
C PHE A 210 -17.20 -4.49 -6.35
N ASN A 211 -17.47 -3.18 -6.48
CA ASN A 211 -18.75 -2.60 -6.11
C ASN A 211 -19.89 -3.15 -6.95
N LYS A 212 -19.66 -3.23 -8.26
CA LYS A 212 -20.66 -3.78 -9.18
C LYS A 212 -21.02 -5.21 -8.81
N ILE A 213 -20.02 -6.02 -8.41
CA ILE A 213 -20.24 -7.40 -7.98
C ILE A 213 -21.02 -7.43 -6.66
N VAL A 214 -20.67 -6.58 -5.68
CA VAL A 214 -21.39 -6.48 -4.41
C VAL A 214 -22.85 -6.07 -4.64
N ASP A 215 -23.10 -5.08 -5.48
CA ASP A 215 -24.44 -4.62 -5.81
C ASP A 215 -25.25 -5.71 -6.52
N ILE A 216 -24.66 -6.42 -7.48
CA ILE A 216 -25.28 -7.55 -8.17
C ILE A 216 -25.64 -8.66 -7.18
N LEU A 217 -24.72 -9.04 -6.31
CA LEU A 217 -24.95 -10.10 -5.33
C LEU A 217 -26.05 -9.71 -4.34
N ASN A 218 -26.07 -8.48 -3.86
CA ASN A 218 -27.11 -7.99 -2.96
C ASN A 218 -28.49 -7.91 -3.63
N THR A 219 -28.52 -7.66 -4.95
CA THR A 219 -29.76 -7.58 -5.73
C THR A 219 -30.33 -8.96 -6.10
N LEU A 220 -29.46 -9.86 -6.58
CA LEU A 220 -29.88 -11.16 -7.09
C LEU A 220 -30.13 -12.21 -5.98
N TYR A 221 -29.50 -12.05 -4.85
CA TYR A 221 -29.56 -13.00 -3.74
C TYR A 221 -30.12 -12.35 -2.47
N SER A 222 -31.25 -11.65 -2.61
CA SER A 222 -31.94 -11.00 -1.49
C SER A 222 -32.31 -11.96 -0.36
N ASP A 223 -32.45 -13.25 -0.65
CA ASP A 223 -32.69 -14.31 0.34
C ASP A 223 -31.42 -14.78 1.08
N TYR A 224 -30.24 -14.43 0.54
CA TYR A 224 -28.97 -14.58 1.24
C TYR A 224 -28.68 -13.33 2.04
N LYS A 225 -28.09 -13.46 3.24
CA LYS A 225 -27.66 -12.29 4.02
C LYS A 225 -26.87 -11.34 3.11
N PRO A 226 -27.37 -10.13 2.86
CA PRO A 226 -26.66 -9.17 2.04
C PRO A 226 -25.28 -8.88 2.67
N ILE A 227 -24.34 -8.42 1.87
CA ILE A 227 -23.07 -7.92 2.39
C ILE A 227 -23.39 -6.63 3.13
N GLU A 228 -23.31 -6.67 4.45
CA GLU A 228 -23.57 -5.51 5.30
C GLU A 228 -22.34 -4.59 5.28
N TYR A 229 -22.55 -3.31 5.05
CA TYR A 229 -21.48 -2.31 5.10
C TYR A 229 -21.97 -0.90 5.42
N GLU A 230 -21.11 -0.14 6.03
CA GLU A 230 -21.14 1.32 6.01
C GLU A 230 -20.14 1.82 4.98
N ILE A 231 -20.40 2.97 4.36
CA ILE A 231 -19.56 3.52 3.30
C ILE A 231 -19.04 4.90 3.63
N VAL A 232 -17.75 5.14 3.39
CA VAL A 232 -17.12 6.45 3.51
C VAL A 232 -16.42 6.80 2.21
N TYR A 233 -16.71 7.98 1.68
CA TYR A 233 -16.12 8.50 0.44
C TYR A 233 -14.97 9.45 0.73
N ASN A 234 -13.93 9.39 -0.10
CA ASN A 234 -12.85 10.36 -0.14
C ASN A 234 -12.66 10.90 -1.55
N LYS A 235 -12.84 12.21 -1.72
CA LYS A 235 -12.59 12.87 -3.00
C LYS A 235 -11.09 12.94 -3.26
N MET A 236 -10.64 12.33 -4.35
CA MET A 236 -9.26 12.45 -4.80
C MET A 236 -9.08 13.74 -5.59
N LEU A 237 -7.95 14.43 -5.38
CA LEU A 237 -7.54 15.51 -6.26
C LEU A 237 -7.18 14.90 -7.62
N ASP A 238 -7.88 15.32 -8.67
CA ASP A 238 -7.55 14.91 -10.04
C ASP A 238 -6.31 15.70 -10.51
N PHE A 239 -5.16 15.03 -10.49
CA PHE A 239 -3.93 15.58 -11.07
C PHE A 239 -3.83 15.33 -12.58
N THR A 240 -4.78 14.59 -13.16
CA THR A 240 -4.89 14.43 -14.61
C THR A 240 -5.88 15.46 -15.14
N HIS A 241 -5.54 16.22 -16.16
CA HIS A 241 -6.35 17.28 -16.77
C HIS A 241 -7.67 16.76 -17.42
N SER A 242 -8.16 15.59 -17.00
CA SER A 242 -9.36 14.95 -17.55
C SER A 242 -10.68 15.57 -17.06
N GLY A 243 -10.63 16.44 -16.04
CA GLY A 243 -11.82 17.08 -15.47
C GLY A 243 -12.79 16.12 -14.77
N LYS A 244 -12.47 14.83 -14.66
CA LYS A 244 -13.32 13.84 -13.98
C LYS A 244 -12.97 13.76 -12.51
N GLU A 245 -13.96 13.94 -11.65
CA GLU A 245 -13.79 13.71 -10.22
C GLU A 245 -13.56 12.22 -9.96
N LYS A 246 -12.44 11.90 -9.31
CA LYS A 246 -12.15 10.56 -8.82
C LYS A 246 -12.47 10.47 -7.33
N TYR A 247 -13.12 9.40 -6.95
CA TYR A 247 -13.44 9.10 -5.57
C TYR A 247 -12.90 7.72 -5.22
N ASP A 248 -12.24 7.64 -4.07
CA ASP A 248 -12.03 6.37 -3.38
C ASP A 248 -13.07 6.23 -2.29
N PHE A 249 -13.37 5.02 -1.92
CA PHE A 249 -14.24 4.75 -0.78
C PHE A 249 -13.71 3.60 0.06
N MET A 250 -14.22 3.56 1.27
CA MET A 250 -14.01 2.48 2.19
C MET A 250 -15.37 1.92 2.59
N LEU A 251 -15.55 0.61 2.39
CA LEU A 251 -16.66 -0.16 2.95
C LEU A 251 -16.18 -0.81 4.24
N TYR A 252 -17.01 -0.78 5.29
CA TYR A 252 -16.65 -1.45 6.53
C TYR A 252 -17.86 -2.00 7.27
N LYS A 253 -17.61 -3.05 8.03
CA LYS A 253 -18.52 -3.67 9.00
C LYS A 253 -17.71 -3.98 10.26
N LEU A 254 -18.10 -3.39 11.41
CA LEU A 254 -17.39 -3.51 12.69
C LEU A 254 -18.27 -4.10 13.79
#